data_77d1e81bfed3158176e2199c32094b22
#
_entry.id   77d1e81bfed3158176e2199c32094b22
#
_cell.length_a   1.000
_cell.length_b   1.000
_cell.length_c   1.000
_cell.angle_alpha   90.00
_cell.angle_beta   90.00
_cell.angle_gamma   90.00
#
_symmetry.space_group_name_H-M   'P 1'
#
loop_
_entity.id
_entity.type
_entity.pdbx_description
1 polymer ?
#
loop_
_entity_poly.entity_id
_entity_poly.type
_entity_poly.pdbx_seq_one_letter_code
_entity_poly.pdbx_strand_id
1 'polypeptide(L)'
;MTVTESSWGFQLDRFQTEAISAVNAGHSVLVAAPTSSGKTVVAEHAIDVALKSGFRVFYTTPIKALSNQKFSELKKRVGAERVGLLTGDLTINPAASVLVMTTEVLRNMLYANSASMDGLAWVVLDEVHYLEDPYRGPVWEEVILGLPKTTQVIACLLYTSPSPRD
;
A
#
# COMPACT_ATOMS: atom_id res chain seq x y z
N MET A 1 -15.48 -11.23 -9.94
CA MET A 1 -14.71 -12.47 -9.71
C MET A 1 -14.56 -12.68 -8.22
N THR A 2 -15.12 -13.74 -7.71
CA THR A 2 -14.96 -14.09 -6.30
C THR A 2 -13.56 -14.60 -6.06
N VAL A 3 -12.88 -14.03 -5.07
CA VAL A 3 -11.60 -14.56 -4.62
C VAL A 3 -11.90 -15.86 -3.89
N THR A 4 -11.40 -16.96 -4.45
CA THR A 4 -11.56 -18.26 -3.82
C THR A 4 -10.44 -18.47 -2.80
N GLU A 5 -10.75 -19.14 -1.73
CA GLU A 5 -9.80 -19.49 -0.66
C GLU A 5 -8.54 -20.17 -1.21
N SER A 6 -8.69 -20.89 -2.33
CA SER A 6 -7.60 -21.60 -2.98
C SER A 6 -6.47 -20.70 -3.48
N SER A 7 -6.74 -19.40 -3.74
CA SER A 7 -5.73 -18.46 -4.22
C SER A 7 -4.65 -18.15 -3.17
N TRP A 8 -4.96 -18.33 -1.89
CA TRP A 8 -4.11 -17.94 -0.79
C TRP A 8 -3.58 -19.12 0.03
N GLY A 9 -4.11 -20.32 -0.21
CA GLY A 9 -3.71 -21.51 0.52
C GLY A 9 -4.18 -21.54 1.99
N PHE A 10 -5.03 -20.61 2.39
CA PHE A 10 -5.64 -20.56 3.72
C PHE A 10 -6.99 -19.84 3.66
N GLN A 11 -7.80 -20.04 4.70
CA GLN A 11 -9.11 -19.41 4.78
C GLN A 11 -8.98 -17.92 5.12
N LEU A 12 -9.64 -17.08 4.34
CA LEU A 12 -9.68 -15.65 4.57
C LEU A 12 -10.75 -15.30 5.61
N ASP A 13 -10.43 -14.36 6.48
CA ASP A 13 -11.41 -13.78 7.38
C ASP A 13 -12.42 -12.94 6.61
N ARG A 14 -13.60 -12.75 7.20
CA ARG A 14 -14.66 -11.98 6.57
C ARG A 14 -14.23 -10.59 6.16
N PHE A 15 -13.48 -9.88 7.02
CA PHE A 15 -13.01 -8.53 6.69
C PHE A 15 -12.04 -8.53 5.50
N GLN A 16 -11.22 -9.57 5.37
CA GLN A 16 -10.30 -9.71 4.23
C GLN A 16 -11.08 -9.94 2.95
N THR A 17 -12.09 -10.80 2.98
CA THR A 17 -12.94 -11.09 1.83
C THR A 17 -13.70 -9.84 1.39
N GLU A 18 -14.26 -9.08 2.32
CA GLU A 18 -14.97 -7.83 2.02
C GLU A 18 -14.04 -6.78 1.42
N ALA A 19 -12.83 -6.64 1.98
CA ALA A 19 -11.84 -5.70 1.47
C ALA A 19 -11.38 -6.07 0.07
N ILE A 20 -11.11 -7.33 -0.20
CA ILE A 20 -10.73 -7.82 -1.52
C ILE A 20 -11.85 -7.59 -2.53
N SER A 21 -13.10 -7.82 -2.15
CA SER A 21 -14.26 -7.52 -3.01
C SER A 21 -14.33 -6.03 -3.36
N ALA A 22 -14.07 -5.16 -2.40
CA ALA A 22 -14.06 -3.71 -2.65
C ALA A 22 -12.91 -3.32 -3.58
N VAL A 23 -11.73 -3.90 -3.44
CA VAL A 23 -10.60 -3.70 -4.35
C VAL A 23 -10.97 -4.13 -5.77
N ASN A 24 -11.57 -5.29 -5.92
CA ASN A 24 -12.00 -5.80 -7.23
C ASN A 24 -13.06 -4.91 -7.89
N ALA A 25 -13.89 -4.25 -7.08
CA ALA A 25 -14.90 -3.31 -7.56
C ALA A 25 -14.33 -1.91 -7.87
N GLY A 26 -13.04 -1.68 -7.64
CA GLY A 26 -12.37 -0.41 -7.90
C GLY A 26 -12.58 0.65 -6.82
N HIS A 27 -12.93 0.25 -5.61
CA HIS A 27 -13.12 1.17 -4.48
C HIS A 27 -11.86 1.31 -3.65
N SER A 28 -11.67 2.49 -3.06
CA SER A 28 -10.66 2.70 -2.02
C SER A 28 -11.10 2.02 -0.73
N VAL A 29 -10.15 1.50 0.02
CA VAL A 29 -10.41 0.63 1.18
C VAL A 29 -9.54 1.05 2.36
N LEU A 30 -10.14 1.08 3.55
CA LEU A 30 -9.41 1.16 4.81
C LEU A 30 -9.44 -0.23 5.45
N VAL A 31 -8.26 -0.80 5.65
CA VAL A 31 -8.11 -2.11 6.29
C VAL A 31 -7.55 -1.91 7.69
N ALA A 32 -8.36 -2.19 8.70
CA ALA A 32 -7.94 -2.18 10.09
C ALA A 32 -7.88 -3.62 10.58
N ALA A 33 -6.73 -4.06 11.03
CA ALA A 33 -6.51 -5.44 11.46
C ALA A 33 -5.70 -5.51 12.75
N PRO A 34 -5.97 -6.49 13.62
CA PRO A 34 -5.21 -6.66 14.86
C PRO A 34 -3.80 -7.20 14.65
N THR A 35 -3.53 -7.78 13.48
CA THR A 35 -2.20 -8.30 13.12
C THR A 35 -1.79 -7.81 11.74
N SER A 36 -0.48 -7.71 11.52
CA SER A 36 0.05 -7.28 10.22
C SER A 36 -0.28 -8.28 9.10
N SER A 37 -0.38 -9.57 9.39
CA SER A 37 -0.71 -10.59 8.39
C SER A 37 -2.10 -10.38 7.77
N GLY A 38 -3.07 -9.89 8.54
CA GLY A 38 -4.43 -9.65 8.05
C GLY A 38 -4.50 -8.57 6.98
N LYS A 39 -3.77 -7.48 7.16
CA LYS A 39 -3.75 -6.36 6.20
C LYS A 39 -2.90 -6.64 4.97
N THR A 40 -1.85 -7.46 5.11
CA THR A 40 -0.92 -7.78 4.03
C THR A 40 -1.64 -8.47 2.86
N VAL A 41 -2.57 -9.36 3.15
CA VAL A 41 -3.33 -10.10 2.12
C VAL A 41 -4.05 -9.16 1.16
N VAL A 42 -4.70 -8.12 1.68
CA VAL A 42 -5.43 -7.16 0.85
C VAL A 42 -4.49 -6.35 -0.04
N ALA A 43 -3.38 -5.88 0.52
CA ALA A 43 -2.38 -5.12 -0.24
C ALA A 43 -1.74 -5.99 -1.33
N GLU A 44 -1.40 -7.22 -1.01
CA GLU A 44 -0.82 -8.16 -1.98
C GLU A 44 -1.79 -8.50 -3.11
N HIS A 45 -3.07 -8.62 -2.79
CA HIS A 45 -4.09 -8.83 -3.82
C HIS A 45 -4.14 -7.66 -4.81
N ALA A 46 -4.12 -6.42 -4.32
CA ALA A 46 -4.11 -5.24 -5.18
C ALA A 46 -2.87 -5.21 -6.08
N ILE A 47 -1.72 -5.59 -5.55
CA ILE A 47 -0.48 -5.69 -6.32
C ILE A 47 -0.64 -6.72 -7.45
N ASP A 48 -1.17 -7.90 -7.15
CA ASP A 48 -1.36 -8.95 -8.14
C ASP A 48 -2.33 -8.51 -9.24
N VAL A 49 -3.43 -7.85 -8.89
CA VAL A 49 -4.40 -7.33 -9.87
C VAL A 49 -3.76 -6.29 -10.77
N ALA A 50 -3.01 -5.35 -10.20
CA ALA A 50 -2.35 -4.31 -10.97
C ALA A 50 -1.29 -4.87 -11.92
N LEU A 51 -0.50 -5.83 -11.47
CA LEU A 51 0.52 -6.47 -12.30
C LEU A 51 -0.09 -7.21 -13.49
N LYS A 52 -1.20 -7.91 -13.28
CA LYS A 52 -1.92 -8.61 -14.36
C LYS A 52 -2.54 -7.65 -15.37
N SER A 53 -2.92 -6.46 -14.92
CA SER A 53 -3.59 -5.45 -15.73
C SER A 53 -2.64 -4.45 -16.39
N GLY A 54 -1.34 -4.54 -16.09
CA GLY A 54 -0.33 -3.63 -16.63
C GLY A 54 -0.31 -2.25 -15.98
N PHE A 55 -0.92 -2.09 -14.81
CA PHE A 55 -0.92 -0.84 -14.04
C PHE A 55 0.19 -0.82 -13.02
N ARG A 56 0.42 0.37 -12.45
CA ARG A 56 1.43 0.59 -11.41
C ARG A 56 0.79 0.65 -10.03
N VAL A 57 1.56 0.24 -9.02
CA VAL A 57 1.21 0.34 -7.60
C VAL A 57 2.34 1.04 -6.86
N PHE A 58 2.00 2.04 -6.06
CA PHE A 58 2.93 2.62 -5.10
C PHE A 58 2.62 2.05 -3.72
N TYR A 59 3.62 1.46 -3.10
CA TYR A 59 3.52 0.94 -1.75
C TYR A 59 4.26 1.87 -0.80
N THR A 60 3.56 2.52 0.09
CA THR A 60 4.17 3.50 0.98
C THR A 60 4.20 3.03 2.42
N THR A 61 5.27 3.37 3.11
CA THR A 61 5.43 3.18 4.55
C THR A 61 5.85 4.50 5.19
N PRO A 62 5.63 4.68 6.50
CA PRO A 62 5.96 5.95 7.15
C PRO A 62 7.44 6.21 7.35
N ILE A 63 8.27 5.17 7.37
CA ILE A 63 9.70 5.30 7.63
C ILE A 63 10.54 4.45 6.67
N LYS A 64 11.76 4.91 6.43
CA LYS A 64 12.71 4.30 5.51
C LYS A 64 13.01 2.84 5.82
N ALA A 65 13.18 2.48 7.10
CA ALA A 65 13.48 1.10 7.49
C ALA A 65 12.36 0.13 7.08
N LEU A 66 11.10 0.53 7.22
CA LEU A 66 9.95 -0.27 6.79
C LEU A 66 9.89 -0.36 5.26
N SER A 67 10.24 0.71 4.55
CA SER A 67 10.30 0.69 3.08
C SER A 67 11.36 -0.30 2.60
N ASN A 68 12.54 -0.30 3.20
CA ASN A 68 13.61 -1.24 2.86
C ASN A 68 13.19 -2.68 3.10
N GLN A 69 12.55 -2.96 4.23
CA GLN A 69 12.06 -4.28 4.56
C GLN A 69 11.01 -4.76 3.55
N LYS A 70 10.05 -3.90 3.23
CA LYS A 70 8.98 -4.24 2.29
C LYS A 70 9.51 -4.45 0.88
N PHE A 71 10.47 -3.64 0.47
CA PHE A 71 11.15 -3.81 -0.81
C PHE A 71 11.77 -5.21 -0.92
N SER A 72 12.50 -5.66 0.11
CA SER A 72 13.08 -7.00 0.13
C SER A 72 12.04 -8.11 0.07
N GLU A 73 10.95 -7.97 0.82
CA GLU A 73 9.85 -8.93 0.81
C GLU A 73 9.19 -9.03 -0.57
N LEU A 74 8.90 -7.90 -1.19
CA LEU A 74 8.23 -7.87 -2.49
C LEU A 74 9.12 -8.37 -3.61
N LYS A 75 10.44 -8.14 -3.56
CA LYS A 75 11.36 -8.72 -4.54
C LYS A 75 11.31 -10.24 -4.54
N LYS A 76 11.19 -10.84 -3.37
CA LYS A 76 11.08 -12.31 -3.24
C LYS A 76 9.73 -12.82 -3.76
N ARG A 77 8.68 -12.03 -3.63
CA ARG A 77 7.33 -12.43 -4.01
C ARG A 77 7.06 -12.30 -5.51
N VAL A 78 7.42 -11.16 -6.10
CA VAL A 78 7.02 -10.85 -7.49
C VAL A 78 8.18 -10.73 -8.47
N GLY A 79 9.41 -10.78 -8.00
CA GLY A 79 10.60 -10.67 -8.83
C GLY A 79 11.26 -9.30 -8.72
N ALA A 80 12.60 -9.28 -8.74
CA ALA A 80 13.37 -8.04 -8.57
C ALA A 80 13.14 -7.03 -9.68
N GLU A 81 12.84 -7.49 -10.90
CA GLU A 81 12.61 -6.64 -12.06
C GLU A 81 11.28 -5.88 -11.99
N ARG A 82 10.36 -6.29 -11.13
CA ARG A 82 9.03 -5.68 -10.99
C ARG A 82 8.92 -4.74 -9.82
N VAL A 83 9.95 -4.64 -8.99
CA VAL A 83 9.91 -3.87 -7.74
C VAL A 83 11.03 -2.85 -7.73
N GLY A 84 10.68 -1.62 -7.38
CA GLY A 84 11.63 -0.54 -7.16
C GLY A 84 11.53 0.02 -5.75
N LEU A 85 12.51 0.83 -5.39
CA LEU A 85 12.58 1.51 -4.10
C LEU A 85 12.93 2.97 -4.31
N LEU A 86 12.19 3.86 -3.66
CA LEU A 86 12.45 5.29 -3.70
C LEU A 86 12.38 5.86 -2.29
N THR A 87 13.54 6.21 -1.76
CA THR A 87 13.66 6.90 -0.47
C THR A 87 14.40 8.21 -0.68
N GLY A 88 14.55 9.00 0.37
CA GLY A 88 15.23 10.30 0.26
C GLY A 88 16.67 10.21 -0.25
N ASP A 89 17.34 9.08 -0.05
CA ASP A 89 18.76 8.90 -0.38
C ASP A 89 19.05 7.70 -1.29
N LEU A 90 18.02 6.95 -1.73
CA LEU A 90 18.23 5.76 -2.53
C LEU A 90 17.12 5.60 -3.57
N THR A 91 17.54 5.38 -4.82
CA THR A 91 16.62 5.11 -5.93
C THR A 91 17.02 3.83 -6.62
N ILE A 92 16.12 2.84 -6.63
CA ILE A 92 16.32 1.55 -7.30
C ILE A 92 15.12 1.31 -8.20
N ASN A 93 15.36 1.13 -9.51
CA ASN A 93 14.34 0.79 -10.49
C ASN A 93 13.06 1.62 -10.39
N PRO A 94 13.14 2.96 -10.54
CA PRO A 94 11.98 3.83 -10.29
C PRO A 94 10.82 3.67 -11.28
N ALA A 95 11.06 3.02 -12.41
CA ALA A 95 10.02 2.72 -13.41
C ALA A 95 9.32 1.39 -13.18
N ALA A 96 9.64 0.67 -12.11
CA ALA A 96 9.04 -0.63 -11.82
C ALA A 96 7.52 -0.53 -11.62
N SER A 97 6.84 -1.64 -11.91
CA SER A 97 5.38 -1.72 -11.72
C SER A 97 4.97 -1.55 -10.27
N VAL A 98 5.76 -2.05 -9.34
CA VAL A 98 5.57 -1.85 -7.89
C VAL A 98 6.71 -0.98 -7.38
N LEU A 99 6.39 0.20 -6.89
CA LEU A 99 7.40 1.12 -6.36
C LEU A 99 7.16 1.32 -4.87
N VAL A 100 8.13 0.90 -4.06
CA VAL A 100 8.09 1.08 -2.61
C VAL A 100 8.74 2.41 -2.25
N MET A 101 8.10 3.17 -1.38
CA MET A 101 8.60 4.49 -0.98
C MET A 101 8.10 4.87 0.40
N THR A 102 8.67 5.92 0.97
CA THR A 102 8.08 6.51 2.16
C THR A 102 6.90 7.41 1.78
N THR A 103 5.95 7.57 2.69
CA THR A 103 4.79 8.43 2.48
C THR A 103 5.20 9.87 2.18
N GLU A 104 6.27 10.34 2.81
CA GLU A 104 6.81 11.68 2.60
C GLU A 104 7.35 11.87 1.18
N VAL A 105 8.01 10.85 0.63
CA VAL A 105 8.46 10.88 -0.77
C VAL A 105 7.27 10.98 -1.72
N LEU A 106 6.21 10.22 -1.48
CA LEU A 106 5.00 10.31 -2.32
C LEU A 106 4.38 11.71 -2.23
N ARG A 107 4.28 12.28 -1.04
CA ARG A 107 3.79 13.65 -0.87
C ARG A 107 4.61 14.64 -1.72
N ASN A 108 5.93 14.53 -1.69
CA ASN A 108 6.81 15.40 -2.47
C ASN A 108 6.60 15.20 -3.97
N MET A 109 6.38 13.97 -4.43
CA MET A 109 6.08 13.70 -5.83
C MET A 109 4.75 14.34 -6.26
N LEU A 110 3.75 14.33 -5.40
CA LEU A 110 2.45 14.97 -5.66
C LEU A 110 2.59 16.49 -5.79
N TYR A 111 3.38 17.12 -4.93
CA TYR A 111 3.64 18.55 -5.01
C TYR A 111 4.38 18.93 -6.28
N ALA A 112 5.31 18.07 -6.72
CA ALA A 112 6.07 18.28 -7.95
C ALA A 112 5.28 17.97 -9.22
N ASN A 113 4.05 17.43 -9.09
CA ASN A 113 3.20 16.99 -10.21
C ASN A 113 3.98 16.08 -11.17
N SER A 114 4.59 15.05 -10.61
CA SER A 114 5.52 14.17 -11.33
C SER A 114 4.81 13.29 -12.35
N ALA A 115 5.37 13.18 -13.56
CA ALA A 115 4.92 12.22 -14.58
C ALA A 115 5.10 10.77 -14.15
N SER A 116 5.85 10.51 -13.09
CA SER A 116 6.04 9.16 -12.52
C SER A 116 4.76 8.51 -12.04
N MET A 117 3.68 9.29 -11.93
CA MET A 117 2.36 8.78 -11.54
C MET A 117 1.52 8.28 -12.70
N ASP A 118 2.02 8.36 -13.93
CA ASP A 118 1.30 7.85 -15.09
C ASP A 118 1.09 6.33 -14.96
N GLY A 119 -0.12 5.87 -15.21
CA GLY A 119 -0.49 4.46 -15.10
C GLY A 119 -0.66 3.96 -13.67
N LEU A 120 -0.64 4.85 -12.69
CA LEU A 120 -0.82 4.51 -11.28
C LEU A 120 -2.28 4.16 -10.99
N ALA A 121 -2.54 2.90 -10.61
CA ALA A 121 -3.88 2.43 -10.27
C ALA A 121 -4.14 2.40 -8.76
N TRP A 122 -3.12 2.03 -7.99
CA TRP A 122 -3.25 1.81 -6.55
C TRP A 122 -2.13 2.49 -5.77
N VAL A 123 -2.49 3.02 -4.62
CA VAL A 123 -1.53 3.45 -3.59
C VAL A 123 -1.86 2.71 -2.31
N VAL A 124 -0.90 1.99 -1.78
CA VAL A 124 -1.02 1.34 -0.48
C VAL A 124 -0.37 2.24 0.56
N LEU A 125 -1.13 2.67 1.54
CA LEU A 125 -0.65 3.44 2.69
C LEU A 125 -0.55 2.49 3.87
N ASP A 126 0.62 1.93 4.09
CA ASP A 126 0.85 0.97 5.17
C ASP A 126 1.24 1.68 6.46
N GLU A 127 0.85 1.09 7.58
CA GLU A 127 1.18 1.59 8.92
C GLU A 127 0.73 3.04 9.14
N VAL A 128 -0.49 3.39 8.74
CA VAL A 128 -1.01 4.78 8.77
C VAL A 128 -0.95 5.38 10.18
N HIS A 129 -1.04 4.54 11.22
CA HIS A 129 -1.00 5.00 12.60
C HIS A 129 0.33 5.67 13.00
N TYR A 130 1.43 5.35 12.31
CA TYR A 130 2.70 6.03 12.52
C TYR A 130 2.68 7.49 12.04
N LEU A 131 1.70 7.84 11.24
CA LEU A 131 1.59 9.17 10.64
C LEU A 131 0.82 10.16 11.53
N GLU A 132 0.38 9.72 12.69
CA GLU A 132 -0.29 10.56 13.69
C GLU A 132 0.71 11.28 14.60
N ASP A 133 1.87 11.62 14.08
CA ASP A 133 2.86 12.42 14.81
C ASP A 133 2.38 13.88 14.88
N PRO A 134 2.17 14.46 16.07
CA PRO A 134 1.70 15.82 16.21
C PRO A 134 2.65 16.87 15.61
N TYR A 135 3.91 16.52 15.41
CA TYR A 135 4.90 17.41 14.82
C TYR A 135 4.96 17.34 13.29
N ARG A 136 4.50 16.25 12.70
CA ARG A 136 4.53 16.04 11.23
C ARG A 136 3.21 16.33 10.54
N GLY A 137 2.14 16.44 11.31
CA GLY A 137 0.81 16.65 10.78
C GLY A 137 0.28 15.47 9.96
N PRO A 138 -0.88 15.64 9.32
CA PRO A 138 -1.54 14.57 8.60
C PRO A 138 -0.96 14.40 7.18
N VAL A 139 0.26 13.88 7.07
CA VAL A 139 0.92 13.65 5.77
C VAL A 139 0.08 12.74 4.87
N TRP A 140 -0.53 11.71 5.45
CA TRP A 140 -1.37 10.77 4.70
C TRP A 140 -2.64 11.43 4.15
N GLU A 141 -3.21 12.40 4.85
CA GLU A 141 -4.36 13.16 4.35
C GLU A 141 -3.96 14.00 3.14
N GLU A 142 -2.81 14.66 3.19
CA GLU A 142 -2.29 15.43 2.06
C GLU A 142 -2.08 14.53 0.84
N VAL A 143 -1.57 13.31 1.07
CA VAL A 143 -1.38 12.34 0.01
C VAL A 143 -2.72 11.96 -0.62
N ILE A 144 -3.70 11.59 0.19
CA ILE A 144 -5.02 11.19 -0.30
C ILE A 144 -5.68 12.30 -1.11
N LEU A 145 -5.62 13.54 -0.61
CA LEU A 145 -6.22 14.69 -1.29
C LEU A 145 -5.49 15.05 -2.58
N GLY A 146 -4.18 14.79 -2.64
CA GLY A 146 -3.36 15.12 -3.80
C GLY A 146 -3.36 14.08 -4.91
N LEU A 147 -3.86 12.86 -4.65
CA LEU A 147 -3.86 11.80 -5.65
C LEU A 147 -4.89 12.03 -6.75
N PRO A 148 -4.61 11.58 -7.98
CA PRO A 148 -5.61 11.60 -9.05
C PRO A 148 -6.86 10.83 -8.63
N LYS A 149 -8.02 11.28 -9.06
CA LYS A 149 -9.32 10.63 -8.76
C LYS A 149 -9.43 9.22 -9.30
N THR A 150 -8.63 8.88 -10.31
CA THR A 150 -8.58 7.55 -10.92
C THR A 150 -7.72 6.58 -10.12
N THR A 151 -6.95 7.06 -9.16
CA THR A 151 -6.10 6.23 -8.31
C THR A 151 -6.86 5.77 -7.08
N GLN A 152 -6.84 4.47 -6.81
CA GLN A 152 -7.48 3.88 -5.65
C GLN A 152 -6.49 3.82 -4.48
N VAL A 153 -6.99 3.90 -3.26
CA VAL A 153 -6.16 3.88 -2.05
C VAL A 153 -6.53 2.68 -1.19
N ILE A 154 -5.51 1.97 -0.72
CA ILE A 154 -5.65 0.96 0.32
C ILE A 154 -4.86 1.46 1.53
N ALA A 155 -5.55 1.94 2.53
CA ALA A 155 -4.94 2.38 3.78
C ALA A 155 -4.98 1.22 4.79
N CYS A 156 -3.84 0.88 5.33
CA CYS A 156 -3.69 -0.24 6.27
C CYS A 156 -3.34 0.30 7.66
N LEU A 157 -4.10 -0.14 8.64
CA LEU A 157 -3.96 0.26 10.03
C LEU A 157 -3.85 -0.99 10.90
N LEU A 158 -2.80 -1.03 11.72
CA LEU A 158 -2.67 -2.03 12.76
C LEU A 158 -3.28 -1.44 14.03
N TYR A 159 -4.22 -2.14 14.65
CA TYR A 159 -4.79 -1.72 15.92
C TYR A 159 -4.64 -2.81 16.97
N THR A 160 -4.50 -2.40 18.21
CA THR A 160 -4.56 -3.31 19.35
C THR A 160 -5.94 -3.19 19.97
N SER A 161 -6.58 -4.33 20.25
CA SER A 161 -7.84 -4.33 20.98
C SER A 161 -7.61 -3.64 22.33
N PRO A 162 -8.52 -2.75 22.76
CA PRO A 162 -8.40 -2.16 24.08
C PRO A 162 -8.34 -3.26 25.14
N SER A 163 -7.41 -3.11 26.07
CA SER A 163 -7.36 -4.01 27.22
C SER A 163 -8.67 -3.89 27.99
N PRO A 164 -9.18 -4.96 28.63
CA PRO A 164 -10.39 -4.88 29.43
C PRO A 164 -10.34 -3.84 30.55
N ARG A 165 -9.16 -3.28 30.83
CA ARG A 165 -8.98 -2.23 31.82
C ARG A 165 -8.98 -0.83 31.26
N ASP A 166 -8.98 -0.71 29.99
CA ASP A 166 -8.91 0.60 29.32
C ASP A 166 -10.29 1.17 29.06
#